data_df3695b58ad60f064c6bef0f54d8f420
#
_entry.id   df3695b58ad60f064c6bef0f54d8f420
#
_cell.length_a   1.000
_cell.length_b   1.000
_cell.length_c   1.000
_cell.angle_alpha   90.00
_cell.angle_beta   90.00
_cell.angle_gamma   90.00
#
_symmetry.space_group_name_H-M   'P 1'
#
loop_
_entity.id
_entity.type
_entity.pdbx_description
1 polymer ?
#
loop_
_entity_poly.entity_id
_entity_poly.type
_entity_poly.pdbx_seq_one_letter_code
_entity_poly.pdbx_strand_id
1 'polypeptide(L)'
;MNDLLLEEQQVRVDLAAMFRLTHHFGWDDTIWNHITARAPGTEHNFFMHRFGHSYDEVCASNLIKVDEEGTVVDGPKDLNTAGFIIHSAIHLNHPNHKFVFHAHPKSASAATAFEEIPHFIQDSSMLYGKVGYHDWEGLSVDPDERHRIAENMGEGGLLVMRNHGFLTAGATAGECFMKMYYLIRMCEVALQVTSSSLKVKNGSPELWQRASKQYEAFSPGLYEWPALLRKCDRLDPSYKF
;
A
#
# COMPACT_ATOMS: atom_id res chain seq x y z
N MET A 1 -7.26 -29.33 6.07
CA MET A 1 -8.27 -28.66 5.23
C MET A 1 -8.90 -27.46 5.95
N ASN A 2 -9.08 -27.51 7.28
CA ASN A 2 -9.65 -26.36 8.01
C ASN A 2 -8.69 -25.17 8.16
N ASP A 3 -7.41 -25.39 8.40
CA ASP A 3 -6.46 -24.31 8.73
C ASP A 3 -6.23 -23.37 7.53
N LEU A 4 -6.08 -23.92 6.32
CA LEU A 4 -5.88 -23.11 5.11
C LEU A 4 -7.12 -22.25 4.77
N LEU A 5 -8.32 -22.78 4.97
CA LEU A 5 -9.56 -22.02 4.76
C LEU A 5 -9.71 -20.89 5.78
N LEU A 6 -9.31 -21.12 7.02
CA LEU A 6 -9.32 -20.09 8.06
C LEU A 6 -8.28 -18.99 7.76
N GLU A 7 -7.10 -19.37 7.29
CA GLU A 7 -6.06 -18.43 6.89
C GLU A 7 -6.53 -17.60 5.67
N GLU A 8 -7.14 -18.22 4.65
CA GLU A 8 -7.70 -17.52 3.51
C GLU A 8 -8.78 -16.51 3.93
N GLN A 9 -9.70 -16.94 4.81
CA GLN A 9 -10.74 -16.04 5.33
C GLN A 9 -10.14 -14.85 6.08
N GLN A 10 -9.11 -15.06 6.90
CA GLN A 10 -8.45 -13.98 7.61
C GLN A 10 -7.78 -12.99 6.63
N VAL A 11 -7.09 -13.48 5.60
CA VAL A 11 -6.49 -12.62 4.56
C VAL A 11 -7.54 -11.80 3.83
N ARG A 12 -8.70 -12.40 3.49
CA ARG A 12 -9.82 -11.68 2.85
C ARG A 12 -10.38 -10.60 3.78
N VAL A 13 -10.57 -10.90 5.07
CA VAL A 13 -11.05 -9.92 6.06
C VAL A 13 -10.05 -8.78 6.25
N ASP A 14 -8.76 -9.08 6.38
CA ASP A 14 -7.72 -8.06 6.49
C ASP A 14 -7.65 -7.17 5.25
N LEU A 15 -7.74 -7.76 4.07
CA LEU A 15 -7.75 -7.00 2.81
C LEU A 15 -8.99 -6.11 2.69
N ALA A 16 -10.17 -6.61 3.03
CA ALA A 16 -11.41 -5.82 3.04
C ALA A 16 -11.34 -4.67 4.05
N ALA A 17 -10.75 -4.92 5.24
CA ALA A 17 -10.51 -3.87 6.22
C ALA A 17 -9.58 -2.76 5.70
N MET A 18 -8.52 -3.12 4.93
CA MET A 18 -7.65 -2.12 4.29
C MET A 18 -8.45 -1.21 3.36
N PHE A 19 -9.36 -1.75 2.52
CA PHE A 19 -10.22 -0.95 1.64
C PHE A 19 -11.11 0.01 2.43
N ARG A 20 -11.83 -0.50 3.45
CA ARG A 20 -12.72 0.32 4.28
C ARG A 20 -11.98 1.43 5.03
N LEU A 21 -10.79 1.13 5.56
CA LEU A 21 -9.94 2.13 6.23
C LEU A 21 -9.40 3.16 5.24
N THR A 22 -9.02 2.74 4.03
CA THR A 22 -8.59 3.65 2.96
C THR A 22 -9.68 4.65 2.62
N HIS A 23 -10.92 4.19 2.44
CA HIS A 23 -12.10 5.05 2.27
C HIS A 23 -12.30 5.98 3.47
N HIS A 24 -12.24 5.45 4.69
CA HIS A 24 -12.41 6.25 5.92
C HIS A 24 -11.38 7.38 6.04
N PHE A 25 -10.14 7.16 5.60
CA PHE A 25 -9.08 8.18 5.60
C PHE A 25 -9.16 9.13 4.40
N GLY A 26 -10.04 8.89 3.43
CA GLY A 26 -10.17 9.70 2.21
C GLY A 26 -8.98 9.56 1.27
N TRP A 27 -8.40 8.35 1.20
CA TRP A 27 -7.26 8.04 0.33
C TRP A 27 -7.66 7.27 -0.93
N ASP A 28 -8.92 6.90 -1.04
CA ASP A 28 -9.49 6.30 -2.24
C ASP A 28 -9.60 7.32 -3.39
N ASP A 29 -9.50 6.82 -4.61
CA ASP A 29 -9.73 7.59 -5.84
C ASP A 29 -10.86 6.92 -6.61
N THR A 30 -12.08 7.05 -6.08
CA THR A 30 -13.28 6.39 -6.60
C THR A 30 -13.08 4.86 -6.73
N ILE A 31 -12.90 4.32 -7.95
CA ILE A 31 -12.70 2.90 -8.24
C ILE A 31 -11.26 2.58 -8.73
N TRP A 32 -10.37 3.59 -8.82
CA TRP A 32 -9.11 3.45 -9.56
C TRP A 32 -7.94 2.91 -8.74
N ASN A 33 -7.88 3.21 -7.46
CA ASN A 33 -6.86 2.64 -6.58
C ASN A 33 -7.08 1.13 -6.39
N HIS A 34 -6.07 0.43 -5.90
CA HIS A 34 -6.16 -1.01 -5.70
C HIS A 34 -5.27 -1.49 -4.56
N ILE A 35 -5.74 -2.52 -3.88
CA ILE A 35 -5.04 -3.22 -2.82
C ILE A 35 -5.15 -4.71 -3.11
N THR A 36 -4.07 -5.45 -2.93
CA THR A 36 -4.06 -6.90 -3.15
C THR A 36 -3.42 -7.63 -1.99
N ALA A 37 -3.77 -8.90 -1.86
CA ALA A 37 -3.16 -9.80 -0.90
C ALA A 37 -2.87 -11.15 -1.56
N ARG A 38 -1.72 -11.76 -1.25
CA ARG A 38 -1.38 -13.10 -1.70
C ARG A 38 -2.31 -14.13 -1.06
N ALA A 39 -2.87 -15.04 -1.86
CA ALA A 39 -3.70 -16.11 -1.36
C ALA A 39 -2.85 -17.16 -0.63
N PRO A 40 -3.26 -17.64 0.57
CA PRO A 40 -2.56 -18.69 1.27
C PRO A 40 -2.53 -20.02 0.49
N GLY A 41 -1.49 -20.82 0.73
CA GLY A 41 -1.34 -22.14 0.10
C GLY A 41 -0.94 -22.13 -1.36
N THR A 42 -0.76 -20.94 -1.96
CA THR A 42 -0.27 -20.77 -3.32
C THR A 42 0.56 -19.49 -3.41
N GLU A 43 1.66 -19.54 -4.16
CA GLU A 43 2.50 -18.36 -4.41
C GLU A 43 2.05 -17.56 -5.63
N HIS A 44 1.07 -18.07 -6.38
CA HIS A 44 0.70 -17.62 -7.71
C HIS A 44 -0.68 -16.94 -7.77
N ASN A 45 -1.47 -16.96 -6.69
CA ASN A 45 -2.78 -16.34 -6.68
C ASN A 45 -2.84 -15.16 -5.71
N PHE A 46 -3.65 -14.15 -6.06
CA PHE A 46 -3.83 -12.91 -5.33
C PHE A 46 -5.31 -12.59 -5.17
N PHE A 47 -5.69 -12.03 -4.03
CA PHE A 47 -7.00 -11.40 -3.84
C PHE A 47 -6.94 -9.93 -4.20
N MET A 48 -7.99 -9.44 -4.86
CA MET A 48 -8.22 -8.02 -5.09
C MET A 48 -9.73 -7.73 -5.16
N HIS A 49 -10.09 -6.44 -5.10
CA HIS A 49 -11.49 -6.05 -5.27
C HIS A 49 -11.92 -6.15 -6.74
N ARG A 50 -13.21 -6.31 -6.96
CA ARG A 50 -13.81 -6.23 -8.30
C ARG A 50 -13.68 -4.82 -8.84
N PHE A 51 -13.25 -4.69 -10.07
CA PHE A 51 -13.21 -3.38 -10.73
C PHE A 51 -14.63 -2.82 -10.89
N GLY A 52 -14.81 -1.56 -10.51
CA GLY A 52 -16.10 -0.88 -10.47
C GLY A 52 -16.76 -0.81 -9.10
N HIS A 53 -16.26 -1.55 -8.10
CA HIS A 53 -16.70 -1.38 -6.71
C HIS A 53 -15.97 -0.20 -6.06
N SER A 54 -16.70 0.64 -5.34
CA SER A 54 -16.11 1.62 -4.43
C SER A 54 -15.56 0.94 -3.17
N TYR A 55 -14.64 1.58 -2.50
CA TYR A 55 -13.91 0.97 -1.39
C TYR A 55 -14.79 0.66 -0.17
N ASP A 56 -15.86 1.41 0.03
CA ASP A 56 -16.86 1.19 1.07
C ASP A 56 -17.82 0.03 0.77
N GLU A 57 -17.82 -0.51 -0.45
CA GLU A 57 -18.58 -1.70 -0.82
C GLU A 57 -17.80 -3.01 -0.65
N VAL A 58 -16.45 -2.92 -0.49
CA VAL A 58 -15.60 -4.11 -0.44
C VAL A 58 -15.81 -4.86 0.88
N CYS A 59 -16.02 -6.19 0.76
CA CYS A 59 -16.09 -7.11 1.88
C CYS A 59 -15.39 -8.44 1.53
N ALA A 60 -15.13 -9.27 2.53
CA ALA A 60 -14.34 -10.49 2.37
C ALA A 60 -14.89 -11.44 1.29
N SER A 61 -16.23 -11.53 1.18
CA SER A 61 -16.90 -12.45 0.22
C SER A 61 -16.97 -11.92 -1.21
N ASN A 62 -16.78 -10.61 -1.46
CA ASN A 62 -16.87 -10.06 -2.81
C ASN A 62 -15.50 -9.81 -3.47
N LEU A 63 -14.40 -10.19 -2.80
CA LEU A 63 -13.06 -10.17 -3.38
C LEU A 63 -12.94 -11.28 -4.45
N ILE A 64 -12.25 -10.96 -5.54
CA ILE A 64 -11.90 -11.92 -6.58
C ILE A 64 -10.51 -12.52 -6.33
N LYS A 65 -10.28 -13.75 -6.84
CA LYS A 65 -8.96 -14.38 -6.84
C LYS A 65 -8.45 -14.43 -8.27
N VAL A 66 -7.20 -13.99 -8.46
CA VAL A 66 -6.54 -13.85 -9.77
C VAL A 66 -5.22 -14.61 -9.74
N ASP A 67 -4.89 -15.32 -10.82
CA ASP A 67 -3.60 -15.98 -10.99
C ASP A 67 -2.48 -15.00 -11.45
N GLU A 68 -1.26 -15.50 -11.61
CA GLU A 68 -0.09 -14.72 -12.03
C GLU A 68 -0.17 -14.21 -13.48
N GLU A 69 -1.01 -14.80 -14.31
CA GLU A 69 -1.27 -14.39 -15.69
C GLU A 69 -2.39 -13.34 -15.80
N GLY A 70 -3.08 -13.03 -14.69
CA GLY A 70 -4.19 -12.10 -14.67
C GLY A 70 -5.54 -12.73 -15.01
N THR A 71 -5.65 -14.07 -14.92
CA THR A 71 -6.93 -14.76 -15.07
C THR A 71 -7.67 -14.77 -13.74
N VAL A 72 -8.95 -14.38 -13.75
CA VAL A 72 -9.81 -14.54 -12.56
C VAL A 72 -10.18 -16.02 -12.42
N VAL A 73 -9.64 -16.65 -11.37
CA VAL A 73 -9.84 -18.06 -11.04
C VAL A 73 -10.98 -18.30 -10.05
N ASP A 74 -11.38 -17.26 -9.31
CA ASP A 74 -12.55 -17.29 -8.42
C ASP A 74 -13.22 -15.91 -8.41
N GLY A 75 -14.54 -15.90 -8.62
CA GLY A 75 -15.38 -14.70 -8.66
C GLY A 75 -15.69 -14.17 -10.06
N PRO A 76 -16.37 -13.01 -10.16
CA PRO A 76 -16.66 -12.33 -11.42
C PRO A 76 -15.40 -11.82 -12.13
N LYS A 77 -15.43 -11.75 -13.46
CA LYS A 77 -14.27 -11.42 -14.32
C LYS A 77 -13.98 -9.90 -14.43
N ASP A 78 -14.32 -9.13 -13.41
CA ASP A 78 -14.16 -7.67 -13.38
C ASP A 78 -12.78 -7.31 -12.82
N LEU A 79 -11.75 -7.41 -13.66
CA LEU A 79 -10.35 -7.16 -13.29
C LEU A 79 -9.90 -5.77 -13.72
N ASN A 80 -9.23 -5.04 -12.81
CA ASN A 80 -8.43 -3.87 -13.16
C ASN A 80 -7.05 -4.32 -13.67
N THR A 81 -6.86 -4.33 -14.99
CA THR A 81 -5.63 -4.82 -15.64
C THR A 81 -4.41 -3.98 -15.26
N ALA A 82 -4.52 -2.65 -15.18
CA ALA A 82 -3.40 -1.78 -14.77
C ALA A 82 -3.01 -2.06 -13.31
N GLY A 83 -4.00 -2.17 -12.44
CA GLY A 83 -3.77 -2.56 -11.04
C GLY A 83 -3.11 -3.93 -10.90
N PHE A 84 -3.53 -4.89 -11.68
CA PHE A 84 -2.91 -6.21 -11.71
C PHE A 84 -1.43 -6.14 -12.14
N ILE A 85 -1.08 -5.38 -13.18
CA ILE A 85 0.30 -5.24 -13.66
C ILE A 85 1.21 -4.69 -12.56
N ILE A 86 0.83 -3.59 -11.93
CA ILE A 86 1.61 -2.96 -10.84
C ILE A 86 1.80 -3.92 -9.67
N HIS A 87 0.73 -4.59 -9.22
CA HIS A 87 0.78 -5.44 -8.03
C HIS A 87 1.45 -6.79 -8.27
N SER A 88 1.24 -7.41 -9.43
CA SER A 88 1.92 -8.65 -9.79
C SER A 88 3.44 -8.44 -9.88
N ALA A 89 3.92 -7.25 -10.27
CA ALA A 89 5.33 -6.90 -10.21
C ALA A 89 5.93 -7.16 -8.83
N ILE A 90 5.24 -6.70 -7.79
CA ILE A 90 5.72 -6.84 -6.40
C ILE A 90 5.53 -8.27 -5.91
N HIS A 91 4.34 -8.84 -6.10
CA HIS A 91 4.08 -10.20 -5.64
C HIS A 91 5.01 -11.26 -6.24
N LEU A 92 5.42 -11.13 -7.50
CA LEU A 92 6.29 -12.09 -8.18
C LEU A 92 7.76 -11.91 -7.80
N ASN A 93 8.22 -10.68 -7.57
CA ASN A 93 9.63 -10.40 -7.30
C ASN A 93 9.98 -10.31 -5.81
N HIS A 94 8.99 -10.06 -4.93
CA HIS A 94 9.17 -9.92 -3.49
C HIS A 94 8.25 -10.90 -2.72
N PRO A 95 8.57 -12.18 -2.60
CA PRO A 95 7.69 -13.20 -2.03
C PRO A 95 7.33 -12.96 -0.55
N ASN A 96 8.15 -12.20 0.17
CA ASN A 96 7.87 -11.81 1.56
C ASN A 96 6.80 -10.73 1.69
N HIS A 97 6.52 -9.97 0.63
CA HIS A 97 5.47 -8.95 0.59
C HIS A 97 4.13 -9.60 0.22
N LYS A 98 3.33 -9.94 1.24
CA LYS A 98 2.04 -10.60 1.06
C LYS A 98 0.90 -9.63 0.76
N PHE A 99 1.02 -8.37 1.17
CA PHE A 99 0.06 -7.30 0.90
C PHE A 99 0.73 -6.19 0.10
N VAL A 100 0.01 -5.66 -0.88
CA VAL A 100 0.46 -4.54 -1.73
C VAL A 100 -0.66 -3.52 -1.81
N PHE A 101 -0.33 -2.25 -1.61
CA PHE A 101 -1.28 -1.15 -1.55
C PHE A 101 -0.82 0.01 -2.44
N HIS A 102 -1.62 0.35 -3.45
CA HIS A 102 -1.42 1.49 -4.33
C HIS A 102 -2.52 2.53 -4.12
N ALA A 103 -2.14 3.81 -3.98
CA ALA A 103 -3.07 4.90 -3.75
C ALA A 103 -2.60 6.25 -4.33
N HIS A 104 -3.60 7.09 -4.66
CA HIS A 104 -3.42 8.48 -5.11
C HIS A 104 -4.09 9.47 -4.12
N PRO A 105 -3.70 9.51 -2.83
CA PRO A 105 -4.36 10.37 -1.86
C PRO A 105 -4.21 11.84 -2.25
N LYS A 106 -5.34 12.52 -2.41
CA LYS A 106 -5.38 13.91 -2.90
C LYS A 106 -4.51 14.87 -2.08
N SER A 107 -4.41 14.64 -0.76
CA SER A 107 -3.62 15.47 0.15
C SER A 107 -2.10 15.35 -0.05
N ALA A 108 -1.63 14.24 -0.63
CA ALA A 108 -0.22 13.91 -0.74
C ALA A 108 0.28 13.77 -2.19
N SER A 109 -0.62 13.60 -3.17
CA SER A 109 -0.24 13.31 -4.58
C SER A 109 0.65 14.37 -5.20
N ALA A 110 0.52 15.66 -4.83
CA ALA A 110 1.40 16.70 -5.33
C ALA A 110 2.88 16.49 -4.95
N ALA A 111 3.16 15.76 -3.84
CA ALA A 111 4.54 15.45 -3.44
C ALA A 111 5.21 14.44 -4.38
N THR A 112 4.46 13.68 -5.17
CA THR A 112 5.03 12.75 -6.16
C THR A 112 5.76 13.47 -7.30
N ALA A 113 5.54 14.78 -7.46
CA ALA A 113 6.27 15.61 -8.43
C ALA A 113 7.64 16.09 -7.93
N PHE A 114 8.00 15.83 -6.67
CA PHE A 114 9.35 16.12 -6.17
C PHE A 114 10.35 15.07 -6.68
N GLU A 115 11.58 15.50 -6.92
CA GLU A 115 12.69 14.59 -7.23
C GLU A 115 12.92 13.62 -6.08
N GLU A 116 12.96 14.14 -4.84
CA GLU A 116 12.94 13.38 -3.59
C GLU A 116 12.06 14.09 -2.56
N ILE A 117 11.35 13.33 -1.73
CA ILE A 117 10.50 13.89 -0.68
C ILE A 117 11.35 14.14 0.57
N PRO A 118 11.47 15.40 1.03
CA PRO A 118 12.33 15.72 2.17
C PRO A 118 11.74 15.25 3.50
N HIS A 119 12.63 14.94 4.45
CA HIS A 119 12.28 14.56 5.81
C HIS A 119 12.31 15.77 6.73
N PHE A 120 11.21 16.08 7.38
CA PHE A 120 11.10 17.24 8.28
C PHE A 120 10.71 16.90 9.72
N ILE A 121 10.05 15.77 9.95
CA ILE A 121 9.49 15.40 11.25
C ILE A 121 9.86 13.98 11.65
N GLN A 122 9.65 13.66 12.92
CA GLN A 122 9.93 12.36 13.51
C GLN A 122 9.29 11.21 12.71
N ASP A 123 8.01 11.34 12.32
CA ASP A 123 7.26 10.27 11.65
C ASP A 123 7.93 9.85 10.33
N SER A 124 8.51 10.80 9.59
CA SER A 124 9.21 10.51 8.33
C SER A 124 10.56 9.81 8.54
N SER A 125 11.15 9.90 9.74
CA SER A 125 12.45 9.28 10.01
C SER A 125 12.42 7.76 9.96
N MET A 126 11.25 7.13 10.22
CA MET A 126 11.08 5.69 10.11
C MET A 126 11.26 5.20 8.65
N LEU A 127 10.99 6.07 7.68
CA LEU A 127 11.10 5.80 6.24
C LEU A 127 12.47 6.19 5.65
N TYR A 128 13.35 6.85 6.44
CA TYR A 128 14.61 7.39 5.96
C TYR A 128 15.52 6.31 5.35
N GLY A 129 15.92 6.52 4.10
CA GLY A 129 16.75 5.59 3.34
C GLY A 129 16.05 4.32 2.85
N LYS A 130 14.70 4.25 2.95
CA LYS A 130 13.90 3.07 2.59
C LYS A 130 12.90 3.32 1.46
N VAL A 131 12.74 4.58 1.03
CA VAL A 131 11.79 4.96 -0.03
C VAL A 131 12.47 4.85 -1.38
N GLY A 132 11.93 4.01 -2.26
CA GLY A 132 12.30 3.96 -3.66
C GLY A 132 11.52 4.98 -4.50
N TYR A 133 12.00 5.24 -5.71
CA TYR A 133 11.36 6.15 -6.65
C TYR A 133 11.29 5.51 -8.03
N HIS A 134 10.13 5.60 -8.67
CA HIS A 134 9.90 5.12 -10.03
C HIS A 134 9.34 6.25 -10.88
N ASP A 135 9.97 6.53 -12.01
CA ASP A 135 9.52 7.57 -12.92
C ASP A 135 8.27 7.13 -13.68
N TRP A 136 7.37 8.07 -13.98
CA TRP A 136 6.15 7.75 -14.71
C TRP A 136 6.44 7.44 -16.18
N GLU A 137 6.08 6.24 -16.60
CA GLU A 137 6.27 5.74 -17.96
C GLU A 137 4.96 5.76 -18.79
N GLY A 138 3.89 6.35 -18.27
CA GLY A 138 2.55 6.35 -18.86
C GLY A 138 1.58 5.47 -18.08
N LEU A 139 0.49 5.03 -18.71
CA LEU A 139 -0.39 4.05 -18.08
C LEU A 139 0.32 2.70 -18.01
N SER A 140 0.33 2.08 -16.81
CA SER A 140 1.03 0.81 -16.56
C SER A 140 0.36 -0.37 -17.27
N VAL A 141 0.49 -0.39 -18.59
CA VAL A 141 0.00 -1.47 -19.47
C VAL A 141 1.12 -2.26 -20.12
N ASP A 142 2.38 -1.81 -19.97
CA ASP A 142 3.57 -2.48 -20.46
C ASP A 142 4.04 -3.55 -19.46
N PRO A 143 4.06 -4.85 -19.82
CA PRO A 143 4.55 -5.91 -18.93
C PRO A 143 6.01 -5.74 -18.50
N ASP A 144 6.86 -5.10 -19.29
CA ASP A 144 8.27 -4.90 -18.97
C ASP A 144 8.47 -3.85 -17.85
N GLU A 145 7.51 -2.95 -17.63
CA GLU A 145 7.51 -2.02 -16.49
C GLU A 145 7.50 -2.74 -15.14
N ARG A 146 6.96 -3.97 -15.06
CA ARG A 146 6.94 -4.80 -13.84
C ARG A 146 8.31 -4.96 -13.20
N HIS A 147 9.33 -5.23 -13.99
CA HIS A 147 10.69 -5.45 -13.49
C HIS A 147 11.27 -4.15 -12.89
N ARG A 148 11.04 -3.02 -13.55
CA ARG A 148 11.53 -1.71 -13.11
C ARG A 148 10.81 -1.25 -11.84
N ILE A 149 9.50 -1.46 -11.73
CA ILE A 149 8.72 -1.16 -10.51
C ILE A 149 9.25 -1.98 -9.33
N ALA A 150 9.46 -3.29 -9.51
CA ALA A 150 9.94 -4.15 -8.45
C ALA A 150 11.38 -3.80 -8.02
N GLU A 151 12.28 -3.55 -8.97
CA GLU A 151 13.64 -3.12 -8.70
C GLU A 151 13.68 -1.78 -7.94
N ASN A 152 12.90 -0.80 -8.38
CA ASN A 152 12.84 0.53 -7.77
C ASN A 152 12.22 0.52 -6.36
N MET A 153 11.30 -0.40 -6.06
CA MET A 153 10.75 -0.57 -4.71
C MET A 153 11.81 -1.15 -3.75
N GLY A 154 12.63 -2.06 -4.22
CA GLY A 154 13.57 -2.78 -3.37
C GLY A 154 12.91 -3.51 -2.19
N GLU A 155 13.72 -3.91 -1.22
CA GLU A 155 13.26 -4.67 -0.04
C GLU A 155 12.47 -3.82 0.98
N GLY A 156 12.52 -2.50 0.89
CA GLY A 156 11.86 -1.58 1.81
C GLY A 156 10.34 -1.63 1.74
N GLY A 157 9.79 -2.02 0.60
CA GLY A 157 8.35 -2.05 0.37
C GLY A 157 7.70 -0.67 0.41
N LEU A 158 8.41 0.37 -0.04
CA LEU A 158 7.99 1.76 -0.08
C LEU A 158 8.42 2.38 -1.42
N LEU A 159 7.47 2.80 -2.24
CA LEU A 159 7.74 3.39 -3.55
C LEU A 159 6.92 4.65 -3.76
N VAL A 160 7.58 5.72 -4.16
CA VAL A 160 6.96 6.89 -4.76
C VAL A 160 7.01 6.72 -6.28
N MET A 161 5.86 6.60 -6.89
CA MET A 161 5.70 6.63 -8.34
C MET A 161 5.57 8.10 -8.74
N ARG A 162 6.65 8.69 -9.29
CA ARG A 162 6.72 10.13 -9.61
C ARG A 162 5.60 10.52 -10.57
N ASN A 163 4.97 11.66 -10.31
CA ASN A 163 3.83 12.18 -11.08
C ASN A 163 2.61 11.22 -11.15
N HIS A 164 2.52 10.23 -10.25
CA HIS A 164 1.46 9.23 -10.26
C HIS A 164 0.85 9.04 -8.87
N GLY A 165 1.55 8.36 -7.96
CA GLY A 165 1.02 8.00 -6.66
C GLY A 165 2.03 7.26 -5.79
N PHE A 166 1.52 6.42 -4.91
CA PHE A 166 2.33 5.69 -3.93
C PHE A 166 2.04 4.19 -4.00
N LEU A 167 3.06 3.39 -3.75
CA LEU A 167 2.95 1.94 -3.65
C LEU A 167 3.66 1.48 -2.38
N THR A 168 2.98 0.71 -1.53
CA THR A 168 3.59 0.10 -0.35
C THR A 168 3.34 -1.39 -0.32
N ALA A 169 4.24 -2.12 0.31
CA ALA A 169 4.15 -3.56 0.43
C ALA A 169 4.64 -4.03 1.80
N GLY A 170 4.10 -5.13 2.30
CA GLY A 170 4.43 -5.68 3.59
C GLY A 170 4.06 -7.15 3.74
N ALA A 171 4.66 -7.80 4.75
CA ALA A 171 4.36 -9.18 5.08
C ALA A 171 2.97 -9.35 5.74
N THR A 172 2.42 -8.28 6.31
CA THR A 172 1.09 -8.24 6.93
C THR A 172 0.29 -7.04 6.44
N ALA A 173 -1.04 -7.11 6.55
CA ALA A 173 -1.92 -5.98 6.25
C ALA A 173 -1.56 -4.74 7.06
N GLY A 174 -1.28 -4.93 8.36
CA GLY A 174 -0.88 -3.84 9.25
C GLY A 174 0.41 -3.17 8.83
N GLU A 175 1.44 -3.93 8.50
CA GLU A 175 2.71 -3.39 8.01
C GLU A 175 2.51 -2.57 6.72
N CYS A 176 1.85 -3.16 5.73
CA CYS A 176 1.58 -2.52 4.45
C CYS A 176 0.79 -1.22 4.62
N PHE A 177 -0.28 -1.24 5.43
CA PHE A 177 -1.14 -0.09 5.69
C PHE A 177 -0.40 1.02 6.45
N MET A 178 0.39 0.69 7.47
CA MET A 178 1.14 1.68 8.24
C MET A 178 2.28 2.31 7.45
N LYS A 179 2.92 1.56 6.54
CA LYS A 179 3.87 2.14 5.58
C LYS A 179 3.20 3.22 4.72
N MET A 180 2.01 2.95 4.17
CA MET A 180 1.24 3.94 3.42
C MET A 180 0.86 5.15 4.29
N TYR A 181 0.38 4.91 5.51
CA TYR A 181 0.02 5.97 6.44
C TYR A 181 1.17 6.95 6.69
N TYR A 182 2.37 6.43 7.00
CA TYR A 182 3.53 7.29 7.27
C TYR A 182 4.10 7.93 6.00
N LEU A 183 4.02 7.27 4.85
CA LEU A 183 4.44 7.85 3.57
C LEU A 183 3.56 9.04 3.19
N ILE A 184 2.24 8.91 3.32
CA ILE A 184 1.29 10.01 3.11
C ILE A 184 1.58 11.17 4.07
N ARG A 185 1.74 10.90 5.38
CA ARG A 185 2.07 11.94 6.37
C ARG A 185 3.38 12.67 6.05
N MET A 186 4.41 11.94 5.65
CA MET A 186 5.67 12.55 5.21
C MET A 186 5.45 13.53 4.06
N CYS A 187 4.67 13.11 3.06
CA CYS A 187 4.34 13.94 1.90
C CYS A 187 3.52 15.18 2.27
N GLU A 188 2.48 15.02 3.07
CA GLU A 188 1.62 16.14 3.53
C GLU A 188 2.45 17.19 4.29
N VAL A 189 3.33 16.75 5.20
CA VAL A 189 4.21 17.65 5.93
C VAL A 189 5.24 18.31 5.01
N ALA A 190 5.82 17.55 4.06
CA ALA A 190 6.76 18.10 3.10
C ALA A 190 6.10 19.22 2.26
N LEU A 191 4.88 19.01 1.76
CA LEU A 191 4.12 20.01 1.03
C LEU A 191 3.84 21.26 1.87
N GLN A 192 3.44 21.10 3.14
CA GLN A 192 3.18 22.21 4.05
C GLN A 192 4.44 23.02 4.35
N VAL A 193 5.54 22.34 4.65
CA VAL A 193 6.82 22.99 4.98
C VAL A 193 7.39 23.73 3.76
N THR A 194 7.41 23.09 2.59
CA THR A 194 7.95 23.69 1.35
C THR A 194 7.11 24.84 0.82
N SER A 195 5.81 24.87 1.14
CA SER A 195 4.92 26.01 0.82
C SER A 195 5.05 27.17 1.80
N SER A 196 5.78 27.00 2.89
CA SER A 196 5.97 28.04 3.92
C SER A 196 7.14 28.94 3.56
N SER A 197 7.01 30.24 3.87
CA SER A 197 8.11 31.21 3.80
C SER A 197 9.01 31.23 5.05
N LEU A 198 8.69 30.43 6.07
CA LEU A 198 9.45 30.38 7.31
C LEU A 198 10.77 29.66 7.12
N LYS A 199 11.79 30.09 7.88
CA LYS A 199 13.08 29.42 7.88
C LYS A 199 12.97 28.04 8.52
N VAL A 200 13.26 27.01 7.75
CA VAL A 200 13.23 25.62 8.21
C VAL A 200 14.50 25.26 8.96
N LYS A 201 14.34 24.55 10.07
CA LYS A 201 15.44 23.89 10.79
C LYS A 201 15.32 22.39 10.57
N ASN A 202 16.13 21.85 9.65
CA ASN A 202 16.16 20.41 9.37
C ASN A 202 16.95 19.63 10.43
N GLY A 203 16.61 18.36 10.61
CA GLY A 203 17.48 17.38 11.23
C GLY A 203 18.69 17.06 10.33
N SER A 204 19.78 16.56 10.93
CA SER A 204 20.91 16.07 10.13
C SER A 204 20.65 14.66 9.59
N PRO A 205 21.33 14.24 8.50
CA PRO A 205 21.26 12.87 7.99
C PRO A 205 21.55 11.81 9.07
N GLU A 206 22.53 12.08 9.97
CA GLU A 206 22.89 11.17 11.05
C GLU A 206 21.75 11.02 12.08
N LEU A 207 21.00 12.10 12.32
CA LEU A 207 19.83 12.06 13.21
C LEU A 207 18.73 11.19 12.59
N TRP A 208 18.45 11.40 11.31
CA TRP A 208 17.44 10.60 10.57
C TRP A 208 17.82 9.13 10.52
N GLN A 209 19.08 8.81 10.21
CA GLN A 209 19.58 7.44 10.19
C GLN A 209 19.50 6.77 11.56
N ARG A 210 19.84 7.48 12.64
CA ARG A 210 19.71 6.98 14.00
C ARG A 210 18.24 6.68 14.36
N ALA A 211 17.33 7.61 14.04
CA ALA A 211 15.92 7.43 14.32
C ALA A 211 15.33 6.27 13.49
N SER A 212 15.68 6.15 12.22
CA SER A 212 15.27 5.02 11.37
C SER A 212 15.64 3.68 12.00
N LYS A 213 16.90 3.53 12.47
CA LYS A 213 17.35 2.31 13.17
C LYS A 213 16.61 2.05 14.48
N GLN A 214 16.24 3.10 15.23
CA GLN A 214 15.44 2.93 16.43
C GLN A 214 14.04 2.39 16.13
N TYR A 215 13.44 2.79 14.99
CA TYR A 215 12.15 2.28 14.54
C TYR A 215 12.19 0.84 14.03
N GLU A 216 13.34 0.31 13.62
CA GLU A 216 13.48 -1.10 13.24
C GLU A 216 13.16 -2.08 14.38
N ALA A 217 13.30 -1.64 15.63
CA ALA A 217 12.90 -2.41 16.80
C ALA A 217 11.36 -2.51 16.97
N PHE A 218 10.60 -1.68 16.27
CA PHE A 218 9.15 -1.67 16.28
C PHE A 218 8.64 -2.19 14.94
N SER A 219 7.94 -3.32 14.94
CA SER A 219 7.30 -3.85 13.72
C SER A 219 6.11 -2.95 13.35
N PRO A 220 6.14 -2.21 12.22
CA PRO A 220 5.02 -1.39 11.80
C PRO A 220 3.73 -2.23 11.70
N GLY A 221 2.64 -1.71 12.22
CA GLY A 221 1.34 -2.37 12.20
C GLY A 221 1.09 -3.38 13.29
N LEU A 222 2.09 -3.80 14.07
CA LEU A 222 1.90 -4.81 15.13
C LEU A 222 0.85 -4.36 16.18
N TYR A 223 0.91 -3.13 16.62
CA TYR A 223 -0.01 -2.57 17.62
C TYR A 223 -1.13 -1.74 16.98
N GLU A 224 -0.85 -1.12 15.86
CA GLU A 224 -1.78 -0.24 15.15
C GLU A 224 -2.88 -1.04 14.46
N TRP A 225 -2.55 -2.17 13.83
CA TRP A 225 -3.52 -2.93 13.04
C TRP A 225 -4.70 -3.43 13.88
N PRO A 226 -4.51 -4.07 15.05
CA PRO A 226 -5.64 -4.43 15.91
C PRO A 226 -6.50 -3.22 16.36
N ALA A 227 -5.88 -2.05 16.52
CA ALA A 227 -6.62 -0.83 16.86
C ALA A 227 -7.44 -0.31 15.66
N LEU A 228 -6.88 -0.39 14.45
CA LEU A 228 -7.55 -0.04 13.20
C LEU A 228 -8.70 -1.00 12.88
N LEU A 229 -8.54 -2.31 13.12
CA LEU A 229 -9.63 -3.29 12.98
C LEU A 229 -10.79 -2.97 13.94
N ARG A 230 -10.52 -2.66 15.21
CA ARG A 230 -11.57 -2.21 16.14
C ARG A 230 -12.24 -0.90 15.71
N LYS A 231 -11.51 -0.01 15.03
CA LYS A 231 -12.08 1.19 14.42
C LYS A 231 -12.99 0.81 13.25
N CYS A 232 -12.54 -0.06 12.37
CA CYS A 232 -13.31 -0.55 11.24
C CYS A 232 -14.61 -1.24 11.71
N ASP A 233 -14.54 -2.06 12.76
CA ASP A 233 -15.70 -2.71 13.40
C ASP A 233 -16.75 -1.71 13.91
N ARG A 234 -16.32 -0.57 14.42
CA ARG A 234 -17.25 0.48 14.88
C ARG A 234 -17.84 1.31 13.75
N LEU A 235 -17.12 1.41 12.63
CA LEU A 235 -17.63 2.13 11.45
C LEU A 235 -18.68 1.30 10.73
N ASP A 236 -18.31 0.10 10.32
CA ASP A 236 -19.20 -0.86 9.68
C ASP A 236 -18.54 -2.26 9.67
N PRO A 237 -19.06 -3.22 10.46
CA PRO A 237 -18.49 -4.57 10.54
C PRO A 237 -18.77 -5.44 9.31
N SER A 238 -19.55 -4.98 8.33
CA SER A 238 -19.94 -5.77 7.16
C SER A 238 -18.76 -6.20 6.27
N TYR A 239 -17.61 -5.55 6.39
CA TYR A 239 -16.41 -5.92 5.64
C TYR A 239 -15.94 -7.37 5.91
N LYS A 240 -16.35 -7.98 7.02
CA LYS A 240 -15.96 -9.35 7.42
C LYS A 240 -16.68 -10.46 6.66
N PHE A 241 -17.81 -10.15 6.00
CA PHE A 241 -18.71 -11.12 5.40
C PHE A 241 -18.52 -11.28 3.91
#